data_b3d115b36d77a9089b5d67c1f8c2c23d
#
_entry.id   b3d115b36d77a9089b5d67c1f8c2c23d
#
_cell.length_a   1.000
_cell.length_b   1.000
_cell.length_c   1.000
_cell.angle_alpha   90.00
_cell.angle_beta   90.00
_cell.angle_gamma   90.00
#
_symmetry.space_group_name_H-M   'P 1'
#
loop_
_entity.id
_entity.type
_entity.pdbx_description
1 polymer ?
#
loop_
_entity_poly.entity_id
_entity_poly.type
_entity_poly.pdbx_seq_one_letter_code
_entity_poly.pdbx_strand_id
1 'polypeptide(L)'
;MTSRDELASILADNLNKQFSESKVAYFLDGTDITPTDIKEFVSTGSTMLDLAISNKAHGGIAVGRITEINGLESSGKSLLGAHILAETQRQGGVAVYIDTETSVSTEFLAAIGIDVNNMLYLHLETVEDVFSAIEEIVAKVRESDKDRLVAILVDSLAGATTKVELEGDFDKEGWATAKAIIISKAMRKITQMIGREKIALVFTNQLRQKLGVMFGDPWTTSGGKALPFHASTRIRLKNLGQ
;
A
#
# COMPACT_ATOMS: atom_id res chain seq x y z
N MET A 1 35.04 3.70 9.34
CA MET A 1 33.64 3.32 9.64
C MET A 1 32.89 3.35 8.31
N THR A 2 32.45 2.22 7.86
CA THR A 2 31.69 2.10 6.62
C THR A 2 30.37 2.87 6.78
N SER A 3 30.02 3.73 5.82
CA SER A 3 28.80 4.50 5.90
C SER A 3 27.57 3.56 5.86
N ARG A 4 26.42 4.03 6.38
CA ARG A 4 25.16 3.27 6.35
C ARG A 4 24.79 2.87 4.91
N ASP A 5 25.07 3.75 3.96
CA ASP A 5 24.76 3.53 2.54
C ASP A 5 25.71 2.52 1.89
N GLU A 6 27.00 2.51 2.27
CA GLU A 6 27.95 1.47 1.85
C GLU A 6 27.56 0.07 2.38
N LEU A 7 27.14 -0.01 3.65
CA LEU A 7 26.66 -1.26 4.24
C LEU A 7 25.38 -1.77 3.53
N ALA A 8 24.46 -0.87 3.24
CA ALA A 8 23.23 -1.20 2.52
C ALA A 8 23.52 -1.67 1.09
N SER A 9 24.46 -1.04 0.39
CA SER A 9 24.88 -1.46 -0.95
C SER A 9 25.54 -2.85 -0.93
N ILE A 10 26.44 -3.11 0.02
CA ILE A 10 27.11 -4.41 0.18
C ILE A 10 26.10 -5.52 0.50
N LEU A 11 25.11 -5.23 1.36
CA LEU A 11 24.04 -6.19 1.68
C LEU A 11 23.16 -6.45 0.46
N ALA A 12 22.79 -5.42 -0.30
CA ALA A 12 22.02 -5.56 -1.53
C ALA A 12 22.76 -6.41 -2.58
N ASP A 13 24.04 -6.18 -2.78
CA ASP A 13 24.88 -6.93 -3.73
C ASP A 13 25.01 -8.41 -3.31
N ASN A 14 25.19 -8.68 -2.04
CA ASN A 14 25.26 -10.05 -1.52
C ASN A 14 23.92 -10.79 -1.66
N LEU A 15 22.80 -10.11 -1.38
CA LEU A 15 21.47 -10.68 -1.54
C LEU A 15 21.16 -10.92 -3.03
N ASN A 16 21.47 -9.96 -3.90
CA ASN A 16 21.31 -10.11 -5.35
C ASN A 16 22.08 -11.30 -5.88
N LYS A 17 23.31 -11.53 -5.40
CA LYS A 17 24.12 -12.68 -5.77
C LYS A 17 23.50 -13.99 -5.31
N GLN A 18 23.00 -14.06 -4.06
CA GLN A 18 22.33 -15.26 -3.55
C GLN A 18 21.03 -15.56 -4.28
N PHE A 19 20.23 -14.54 -4.64
CA PHE A 19 19.00 -14.73 -5.39
C PHE A 19 19.18 -15.02 -6.87
N SER A 20 20.23 -14.52 -7.50
CA SER A 20 20.57 -14.87 -8.90
C SER A 20 21.02 -16.33 -9.03
N GLU A 21 21.61 -16.90 -7.98
CA GLU A 21 22.03 -18.31 -7.96
C GLU A 21 20.87 -19.24 -7.53
N SER A 22 19.83 -18.74 -6.85
CA SER A 22 18.65 -19.52 -6.49
C SER A 22 17.59 -19.38 -7.57
N LYS A 23 17.18 -20.50 -8.18
CA LYS A 23 16.09 -20.59 -9.19
C LYS A 23 14.70 -20.20 -8.63
N VAL A 24 14.60 -19.31 -7.66
CA VAL A 24 13.35 -18.83 -7.04
C VAL A 24 12.52 -17.98 -8.02
N ALA A 25 13.15 -17.45 -9.09
CA ALA A 25 12.46 -16.74 -10.16
C ALA A 25 11.43 -17.58 -10.96
N TYR A 26 11.45 -18.90 -10.81
CA TYR A 26 10.54 -19.81 -11.53
C TYR A 26 9.16 -20.01 -10.91
N PHE A 27 8.85 -19.41 -9.78
CA PHE A 27 7.54 -19.53 -9.14
C PHE A 27 6.54 -18.44 -9.52
N LEU A 28 6.93 -17.46 -10.31
CA LEU A 28 6.06 -16.45 -10.86
C LEU A 28 5.85 -16.71 -12.36
N ASP A 29 4.94 -17.64 -12.63
CA ASP A 29 4.17 -17.79 -13.87
C ASP A 29 4.89 -17.41 -15.18
N GLY A 30 6.08 -17.95 -15.43
CA GLY A 30 6.72 -17.96 -16.76
C GLY A 30 6.90 -16.61 -17.47
N THR A 31 6.46 -15.53 -16.90
CA THR A 31 6.80 -14.18 -17.33
C THR A 31 8.03 -13.72 -16.57
N ASP A 32 9.12 -13.49 -17.29
CA ASP A 32 10.31 -12.83 -16.78
C ASP A 32 9.95 -11.44 -16.25
N ILE A 33 9.40 -11.36 -15.03
CA ILE A 33 9.39 -10.11 -14.28
C ILE A 33 10.81 -9.92 -13.77
N THR A 34 11.70 -9.56 -14.68
CA THR A 34 13.02 -9.12 -14.29
C THR A 34 12.87 -7.82 -13.49
N PRO A 35 13.69 -7.58 -12.46
CA PRO A 35 13.69 -6.29 -11.73
C PRO A 35 13.85 -5.07 -12.63
N THR A 36 14.23 -5.25 -13.88
CA THR A 36 14.34 -4.22 -14.92
C THR A 36 13.00 -3.66 -15.38
N ASP A 37 11.88 -4.37 -15.18
CA ASP A 37 10.54 -3.89 -15.58
C ASP A 37 9.92 -2.94 -14.57
N ILE A 38 10.41 -2.94 -13.33
CA ILE A 38 10.01 -2.00 -12.28
C ILE A 38 11.08 -0.92 -12.19
N LYS A 39 10.85 0.20 -12.88
CA LYS A 39 11.85 1.27 -13.02
C LYS A 39 11.97 2.17 -11.80
N GLU A 40 10.92 2.25 -10.95
CA GLU A 40 10.83 3.20 -9.85
C GLU A 40 10.31 2.54 -8.58
N PHE A 41 10.86 3.01 -7.44
CA PHE A 41 10.47 2.58 -6.11
C PHE A 41 10.30 3.78 -5.20
N VAL A 42 9.49 3.61 -4.15
CA VAL A 42 9.39 4.54 -3.03
C VAL A 42 9.87 3.83 -1.77
N SER A 43 10.84 4.41 -1.09
CA SER A 43 11.35 3.88 0.18
C SER A 43 10.25 3.82 1.23
N THR A 44 10.33 2.84 2.11
CA THR A 44 9.49 2.73 3.30
C THR A 44 10.00 3.56 4.48
N GLY A 45 11.15 4.26 4.31
CA GLY A 45 11.88 4.91 5.39
C GLY A 45 12.76 3.95 6.20
N SER A 46 12.76 2.67 5.89
CA SER A 46 13.56 1.64 6.54
C SER A 46 14.38 0.86 5.51
N THR A 47 15.70 1.04 5.51
CA THR A 47 16.62 0.34 4.59
C THR A 47 16.46 -1.19 4.63
N MET A 48 16.24 -1.75 5.84
CA MET A 48 16.05 -3.21 5.98
C MET A 48 14.74 -3.68 5.35
N LEU A 49 13.67 -2.90 5.49
CA LEU A 49 12.39 -3.23 4.87
C LEU A 49 12.45 -3.03 3.35
N ASP A 50 13.11 -1.98 2.88
CA ASP A 50 13.33 -1.72 1.45
C ASP A 50 14.09 -2.86 0.78
N LEU A 51 15.16 -3.35 1.42
CA LEU A 51 15.90 -4.54 0.96
C LEU A 51 15.02 -5.79 0.93
N ALA A 52 14.21 -6.00 1.98
CA ALA A 52 13.33 -7.17 2.06
C ALA A 52 12.24 -7.16 0.99
N ILE A 53 11.76 -5.99 0.56
CA ILE A 53 10.70 -5.85 -0.44
C ILE A 53 11.25 -5.92 -1.85
N SER A 54 12.28 -5.12 -2.15
CA SER A 54 12.74 -4.85 -3.53
C SER A 54 14.14 -5.37 -3.83
N ASN A 55 14.83 -5.91 -2.84
CA ASN A 55 16.24 -6.30 -2.94
C ASN A 55 17.17 -5.12 -3.36
N LYS A 56 16.78 -3.88 -3.02
CA LYS A 56 17.54 -2.66 -3.32
C LYS A 56 17.65 -1.79 -2.06
N ALA A 57 18.83 -1.25 -1.80
CA ALA A 57 19.12 -0.44 -0.59
C ALA A 57 18.26 0.84 -0.50
N HIS A 58 17.89 1.42 -1.62
CA HIS A 58 17.02 2.58 -1.76
C HIS A 58 15.76 2.22 -2.57
N GLY A 59 15.29 0.99 -2.41
CA GLY A 59 14.12 0.47 -3.08
C GLY A 59 12.83 0.78 -2.32
N GLY A 60 12.21 -0.26 -1.77
CA GLY A 60 10.94 -0.17 -1.08
C GLY A 60 9.78 -0.64 -1.93
N ILE A 61 8.64 0.04 -1.87
CA ILE A 61 7.45 -0.34 -2.64
C ILE A 61 7.56 0.08 -4.10
N ALA A 62 7.04 -0.76 -4.99
CA ALA A 62 7.12 -0.51 -6.43
C ALA A 62 6.07 0.50 -6.89
N VAL A 63 6.49 1.47 -7.69
CA VAL A 63 5.60 2.40 -8.40
C VAL A 63 4.86 1.66 -9.51
N GLY A 64 3.60 2.02 -9.76
CA GLY A 64 2.73 1.31 -10.69
C GLY A 64 2.17 0.00 -10.13
N ARG A 65 2.29 -0.22 -8.82
CA ARG A 65 1.80 -1.43 -8.14
C ARG A 65 1.01 -1.10 -6.88
N ILE A 66 0.22 -2.09 -6.44
CA ILE A 66 -0.54 -2.02 -5.20
C ILE A 66 0.27 -2.68 -4.09
N THR A 67 0.37 -1.98 -2.96
CA THR A 67 0.93 -2.50 -1.72
C THR A 67 -0.16 -2.57 -0.66
N GLU A 68 -0.31 -3.72 0.00
CA GLU A 68 -1.15 -3.89 1.18
C GLU A 68 -0.29 -3.92 2.45
N ILE A 69 -0.60 -3.05 3.41
CA ILE A 69 -0.04 -3.09 4.77
C ILE A 69 -1.13 -3.60 5.70
N ASN A 70 -0.98 -4.79 6.24
CA ASN A 70 -1.98 -5.38 7.12
C ASN A 70 -1.42 -5.71 8.51
N GLY A 71 -2.29 -5.74 9.49
CA GLY A 71 -1.93 -6.02 10.89
C GLY A 71 -3.12 -5.84 11.82
N LEU A 72 -2.92 -6.23 13.08
CA LEU A 72 -3.88 -5.96 14.15
C LEU A 72 -3.95 -4.46 14.44
N GLU A 73 -4.90 -4.07 15.27
CA GLU A 73 -4.99 -2.71 15.77
C GLU A 73 -3.68 -2.25 16.41
N SER A 74 -3.34 -0.97 16.29
CA SER A 74 -2.12 -0.37 16.86
C SER A 74 -0.80 -1.06 16.49
N SER A 75 -0.75 -1.76 15.35
CA SER A 75 0.48 -2.43 14.89
C SER A 75 1.42 -1.53 14.06
N GLY A 76 1.07 -0.24 13.85
CA GLY A 76 1.89 0.71 13.11
C GLY A 76 1.60 0.80 11.61
N LYS A 77 0.43 0.35 11.14
CA LYS A 77 0.05 0.40 9.70
C LYS A 77 0.06 1.82 9.15
N SER A 78 -0.66 2.73 9.81
CA SER A 78 -0.73 4.15 9.46
C SER A 78 0.63 4.84 9.53
N LEU A 79 1.45 4.49 10.54
CA LEU A 79 2.81 5.00 10.68
C LEU A 79 3.68 4.62 9.48
N LEU A 80 3.68 3.34 9.08
CA LEU A 80 4.45 2.89 7.92
C LEU A 80 3.93 3.53 6.62
N GLY A 81 2.61 3.63 6.45
CA GLY A 81 2.01 4.31 5.31
C GLY A 81 2.42 5.78 5.22
N ALA A 82 2.41 6.50 6.36
CA ALA A 82 2.84 7.89 6.42
C ALA A 82 4.35 8.07 6.13
N HIS A 83 5.21 7.15 6.56
CA HIS A 83 6.63 7.17 6.17
C HIS A 83 6.81 7.04 4.66
N ILE A 84 6.05 6.18 3.98
CA ILE A 84 6.07 6.07 2.52
C ILE A 84 5.68 7.40 1.86
N LEU A 85 4.66 8.10 2.38
CA LEU A 85 4.29 9.43 1.87
C LEU A 85 5.37 10.48 2.10
N ALA A 86 6.03 10.46 3.27
CA ALA A 86 7.16 11.36 3.55
C ALA A 86 8.33 11.12 2.58
N GLU A 87 8.67 9.86 2.30
CA GLU A 87 9.69 9.51 1.33
C GLU A 87 9.29 9.91 -0.10
N THR A 88 8.00 9.82 -0.45
CA THR A 88 7.49 10.32 -1.73
C THR A 88 7.73 11.82 -1.88
N GLN A 89 7.44 12.62 -0.85
CA GLN A 89 7.72 14.07 -0.87
C GLN A 89 9.20 14.38 -0.95
N ARG A 90 10.07 13.62 -0.25
CA ARG A 90 11.53 13.78 -0.34
C ARG A 90 12.06 13.54 -1.75
N GLN A 91 11.39 12.71 -2.53
CA GLN A 91 11.69 12.47 -3.95
C GLN A 91 11.02 13.51 -4.89
N GLY A 92 10.41 14.57 -4.37
CA GLY A 92 9.69 15.59 -5.14
C GLY A 92 8.33 15.15 -5.67
N GLY A 93 7.81 14.02 -5.17
CA GLY A 93 6.52 13.47 -5.55
C GLY A 93 5.34 14.11 -4.85
N VAL A 94 4.13 13.76 -5.31
CA VAL A 94 2.86 14.13 -4.70
C VAL A 94 2.45 13.07 -3.69
N ALA A 95 2.27 13.47 -2.45
CA ALA A 95 1.75 12.63 -1.37
C ALA A 95 0.24 12.85 -1.21
N VAL A 96 -0.53 11.77 -1.24
CA VAL A 96 -1.98 11.79 -1.03
C VAL A 96 -2.34 10.87 0.12
N TYR A 97 -3.08 11.39 1.09
CA TYR A 97 -3.62 10.64 2.20
C TYR A 97 -5.15 10.62 2.12
N ILE A 98 -5.74 9.46 1.95
CA ILE A 98 -7.19 9.24 2.01
C ILE A 98 -7.48 8.55 3.34
N ASP A 99 -8.08 9.29 4.27
CA ASP A 99 -8.46 8.83 5.60
C ASP A 99 -9.94 8.42 5.60
N THR A 100 -10.23 7.21 6.02
CA THR A 100 -11.60 6.68 6.16
C THR A 100 -12.00 6.44 7.62
N GLU A 101 -11.08 6.65 8.56
CA GLU A 101 -11.30 6.40 9.99
C GLU A 101 -11.24 7.68 10.84
N THR A 102 -10.91 8.84 10.25
CA THR A 102 -10.73 10.13 10.94
C THR A 102 -9.73 10.03 12.11
N SER A 103 -8.66 9.25 11.91
CA SER A 103 -7.77 8.85 13.00
C SER A 103 -6.42 9.57 13.01
N VAL A 104 -6.13 10.42 12.02
CA VAL A 104 -4.81 11.00 11.82
C VAL A 104 -4.80 12.51 12.10
N SER A 105 -3.86 12.96 12.96
CA SER A 105 -3.64 14.38 13.20
C SER A 105 -2.51 14.95 12.34
N THR A 106 -2.59 16.26 12.08
CA THR A 106 -1.54 17.00 11.36
C THR A 106 -0.21 16.98 12.10
N GLU A 107 -0.24 17.01 13.44
CA GLU A 107 0.95 16.93 14.29
C GLU A 107 1.67 15.59 14.14
N PHE A 108 0.91 14.48 14.05
CA PHE A 108 1.46 13.16 13.81
C PHE A 108 2.14 13.08 12.45
N LEU A 109 1.50 13.58 11.39
CA LEU A 109 2.07 13.60 10.04
C LEU A 109 3.32 14.45 9.95
N ALA A 110 3.30 15.65 10.57
CA ALA A 110 4.46 16.53 10.62
C ALA A 110 5.64 15.92 11.40
N ALA A 111 5.37 15.21 12.51
CA ALA A 111 6.39 14.53 13.30
C ALA A 111 7.10 13.40 12.53
N ILE A 112 6.43 12.78 11.55
CA ILE A 112 7.02 11.78 10.64
C ILE A 112 7.89 12.45 9.56
N GLY A 113 7.71 13.75 9.33
CA GLY A 113 8.43 14.54 8.35
C GLY A 113 7.66 14.77 7.04
N ILE A 114 6.34 14.64 7.09
CA ILE A 114 5.47 15.03 5.99
C ILE A 114 5.30 16.55 6.02
N ASP A 115 5.49 17.19 4.87
CA ASP A 115 5.05 18.58 4.67
C ASP A 115 3.53 18.57 4.44
N VAL A 116 2.79 18.86 5.52
CA VAL A 116 1.32 18.83 5.51
C VAL A 116 0.71 19.93 4.63
N ASN A 117 1.45 21.01 4.34
CA ASN A 117 0.99 22.07 3.46
C ASN A 117 1.07 21.70 1.97
N ASN A 118 1.92 20.73 1.64
CA ASN A 118 2.14 20.22 0.29
C ASN A 118 1.65 18.78 0.11
N MET A 119 0.71 18.33 0.96
CA MET A 119 0.06 17.04 0.88
C MET A 119 -1.42 17.20 0.54
N LEU A 120 -1.97 16.31 -0.29
CA LEU A 120 -3.41 16.22 -0.46
C LEU A 120 -3.98 15.29 0.62
N TYR A 121 -4.84 15.82 1.47
CA TYR A 121 -5.56 15.06 2.49
C TYR A 121 -7.06 15.06 2.17
N LEU A 122 -7.67 13.87 2.16
CA LEU A 122 -9.09 13.67 1.90
C LEU A 122 -9.68 12.78 2.99
N HIS A 123 -10.80 13.22 3.58
CA HIS A 123 -11.63 12.38 4.43
C HIS A 123 -12.78 11.83 3.61
N LEU A 124 -12.88 10.52 3.47
CA LEU A 124 -13.89 9.84 2.66
C LEU A 124 -14.46 8.63 3.42
N GLU A 125 -15.77 8.48 3.40
CA GLU A 125 -16.46 7.46 4.18
C GLU A 125 -16.77 6.19 3.38
N THR A 126 -16.95 6.30 2.05
CA THR A 126 -17.37 5.17 1.25
C THR A 126 -16.27 4.63 0.33
N VAL A 127 -16.31 3.32 0.11
CA VAL A 127 -15.42 2.63 -0.82
C VAL A 127 -15.54 3.21 -2.23
N GLU A 128 -16.77 3.55 -2.65
CA GLU A 128 -17.04 4.13 -3.96
C GLU A 128 -16.38 5.49 -4.11
N ASP A 129 -16.47 6.35 -3.09
CA ASP A 129 -15.86 7.69 -3.13
C ASP A 129 -14.33 7.60 -3.07
N VAL A 130 -13.77 6.67 -2.28
CA VAL A 130 -12.33 6.40 -2.27
C VAL A 130 -11.81 6.06 -3.67
N PHE A 131 -12.45 5.12 -4.37
CA PHE A 131 -11.99 4.74 -5.69
C PHE A 131 -12.23 5.82 -6.76
N SER A 132 -13.32 6.58 -6.66
CA SER A 132 -13.57 7.73 -7.54
C SER A 132 -12.52 8.82 -7.34
N ALA A 133 -12.18 9.13 -6.08
CA ALA A 133 -11.15 10.11 -5.76
C ALA A 133 -9.77 9.69 -6.31
N ILE A 134 -9.39 8.43 -6.19
CA ILE A 134 -8.14 7.92 -6.77
C ILE A 134 -8.11 8.18 -8.28
N GLU A 135 -9.19 7.89 -9.02
CA GLU A 135 -9.27 8.12 -10.46
C GLU A 135 -9.12 9.61 -10.81
N GLU A 136 -9.82 10.50 -10.10
CA GLU A 136 -9.77 11.95 -10.34
C GLU A 136 -8.39 12.53 -10.02
N ILE A 137 -7.78 12.13 -8.92
CA ILE A 137 -6.44 12.59 -8.53
C ILE A 137 -5.42 12.19 -9.60
N VAL A 138 -5.45 10.93 -10.03
CA VAL A 138 -4.53 10.44 -11.05
C VAL A 138 -4.73 11.21 -12.36
N ALA A 139 -5.96 11.42 -12.80
CA ALA A 139 -6.24 12.18 -14.02
C ALA A 139 -5.69 13.61 -13.92
N LYS A 140 -5.98 14.32 -12.82
CA LYS A 140 -5.52 15.71 -12.64
C LYS A 140 -4.01 15.85 -12.54
N VAL A 141 -3.35 14.95 -11.83
CA VAL A 141 -1.88 14.99 -11.76
C VAL A 141 -1.26 14.74 -13.13
N ARG A 142 -1.81 13.81 -13.93
CA ARG A 142 -1.28 13.50 -15.27
C ARG A 142 -1.60 14.56 -16.32
N GLU A 143 -2.63 15.37 -16.11
CA GLU A 143 -2.87 16.59 -16.91
C GLU A 143 -1.81 17.66 -16.68
N SER A 144 -1.31 17.79 -15.43
CA SER A 144 -0.31 18.81 -15.06
C SER A 144 1.13 18.33 -15.26
N ASP A 145 1.43 17.07 -14.91
CA ASP A 145 2.78 16.48 -14.98
C ASP A 145 2.68 14.96 -15.20
N LYS A 146 3.09 14.53 -16.40
CA LYS A 146 2.97 13.11 -16.81
C LYS A 146 3.93 12.18 -16.10
N ASP A 147 5.06 12.69 -15.63
CA ASP A 147 6.15 11.87 -15.07
C ASP A 147 6.30 12.02 -13.56
N ARG A 148 5.50 12.89 -12.94
CA ARG A 148 5.60 13.15 -11.50
C ARG A 148 5.29 11.90 -10.68
N LEU A 149 6.17 11.59 -9.74
CA LEU A 149 5.93 10.52 -8.75
C LEU A 149 4.69 10.85 -7.92
N VAL A 150 3.82 9.87 -7.75
CA VAL A 150 2.62 9.98 -6.92
C VAL A 150 2.50 8.75 -6.04
N ALA A 151 2.33 8.96 -4.75
CA ALA A 151 1.90 7.91 -3.83
C ALA A 151 0.57 8.27 -3.19
N ILE A 152 -0.35 7.31 -3.19
CA ILE A 152 -1.67 7.42 -2.58
C ILE A 152 -1.76 6.38 -1.47
N LEU A 153 -2.00 6.83 -0.25
CA LEU A 153 -2.30 5.99 0.90
C LEU A 153 -3.80 6.03 1.18
N VAL A 154 -4.43 4.87 1.28
CA VAL A 154 -5.82 4.71 1.75
C VAL A 154 -5.78 4.07 3.13
N ASP A 155 -6.17 4.78 4.15
CA ASP A 155 -6.14 4.34 5.56
C ASP A 155 -7.51 4.47 6.21
N SER A 156 -8.28 3.40 6.33
CA SER A 156 -8.04 2.05 5.88
C SER A 156 -9.17 1.55 4.96
N LEU A 157 -8.87 0.58 4.08
CA LEU A 157 -9.95 -0.06 3.30
C LEU A 157 -10.97 -0.77 4.20
N ALA A 158 -10.56 -1.19 5.40
CA ALA A 158 -11.44 -1.78 6.40
C ALA A 158 -12.46 -0.78 6.95
N GLY A 159 -12.05 0.46 7.20
CA GLY A 159 -12.88 1.52 7.78
C GLY A 159 -13.96 2.05 6.85
N ALA A 160 -13.70 2.09 5.54
CA ALA A 160 -14.69 2.58 4.58
C ALA A 160 -15.96 1.71 4.56
N THR A 161 -17.12 2.34 4.46
CA THR A 161 -18.43 1.67 4.26
C THR A 161 -18.77 1.57 2.77
N THR A 162 -20.00 1.21 2.42
CA THR A 162 -20.53 1.35 1.04
C THR A 162 -21.68 2.35 1.04
N LYS A 163 -21.96 3.00 -0.10
CA LYS A 163 -23.14 3.90 -0.22
C LYS A 163 -24.44 3.21 0.16
N VAL A 164 -24.59 1.95 -0.25
CA VAL A 164 -25.76 1.13 0.08
C VAL A 164 -25.85 0.85 1.58
N GLU A 165 -24.73 0.72 2.27
CA GLU A 165 -24.65 0.53 3.72
C GLU A 165 -25.02 1.81 4.48
N LEU A 166 -24.59 2.99 3.98
CA LEU A 166 -24.95 4.28 4.56
C LEU A 166 -26.45 4.63 4.41
N GLU A 167 -27.06 4.22 3.29
CA GLU A 167 -28.46 4.51 3.00
C GLU A 167 -29.43 3.43 3.54
N GLY A 168 -28.90 2.31 4.02
CA GLY A 168 -29.67 1.16 4.44
C GLY A 168 -30.05 1.14 5.91
N ASP A 169 -31.12 0.40 6.23
CA ASP A 169 -31.51 0.13 7.62
C ASP A 169 -30.53 -0.84 8.29
N PHE A 170 -30.25 -0.65 9.58
CA PHE A 170 -29.28 -1.45 10.35
C PHE A 170 -29.60 -2.96 10.40
N ASP A 171 -30.83 -3.35 10.10
CA ASP A 171 -31.32 -4.75 10.17
C ASP A 171 -31.08 -5.58 8.90
N LYS A 172 -30.50 -4.99 7.84
CA LYS A 172 -30.24 -5.72 6.60
C LYS A 172 -28.94 -6.52 6.65
N GLU A 173 -29.03 -7.82 6.37
CA GLU A 173 -27.88 -8.69 6.18
C GLU A 173 -27.26 -8.53 4.78
N GLY A 174 -25.96 -8.85 4.63
CA GLY A 174 -25.31 -8.93 3.31
C GLY A 174 -24.32 -7.81 2.97
N TRP A 175 -24.14 -6.81 3.80
CA TRP A 175 -23.25 -5.66 3.59
C TRP A 175 -21.79 -6.04 3.28
N ALA A 176 -21.26 -7.03 3.99
CA ALA A 176 -19.89 -7.51 3.76
C ALA A 176 -19.69 -8.08 2.35
N THR A 177 -20.70 -8.75 1.81
CA THR A 177 -20.69 -9.31 0.45
C THR A 177 -20.77 -8.18 -0.60
N ALA A 178 -21.64 -7.19 -0.38
CA ALA A 178 -21.74 -6.02 -1.26
C ALA A 178 -20.43 -5.25 -1.33
N LYS A 179 -19.82 -4.96 -0.19
CA LYS A 179 -18.50 -4.32 -0.09
C LYS A 179 -17.42 -5.11 -0.85
N ALA A 180 -17.36 -6.42 -0.69
CA ALA A 180 -16.40 -7.27 -1.39
C ALA A 180 -16.58 -7.25 -2.91
N ILE A 181 -17.82 -7.21 -3.41
CA ILE A 181 -18.12 -7.10 -4.84
C ILE A 181 -17.66 -5.74 -5.40
N ILE A 182 -17.94 -4.64 -4.70
CA ILE A 182 -17.56 -3.29 -5.12
C ILE A 182 -16.03 -3.20 -5.18
N ILE A 183 -15.34 -3.62 -4.12
CA ILE A 183 -13.87 -3.64 -4.07
C ILE A 183 -13.31 -4.48 -5.22
N SER A 184 -13.88 -5.65 -5.48
CA SER A 184 -13.41 -6.52 -6.57
C SER A 184 -13.56 -5.89 -7.95
N LYS A 185 -14.65 -5.15 -8.22
CA LYS A 185 -14.84 -4.41 -9.47
C LYS A 185 -13.86 -3.25 -9.59
N ALA A 186 -13.72 -2.46 -8.54
CA ALA A 186 -12.85 -1.30 -8.50
C ALA A 186 -11.37 -1.70 -8.67
N MET A 187 -10.92 -2.74 -7.97
CA MET A 187 -9.54 -3.22 -8.04
C MET A 187 -9.10 -3.61 -9.45
N ARG A 188 -9.97 -4.24 -10.25
CA ARG A 188 -9.65 -4.57 -11.64
C ARG A 188 -9.36 -3.34 -12.50
N LYS A 189 -10.17 -2.27 -12.34
CA LYS A 189 -10.00 -1.00 -13.06
C LYS A 189 -8.76 -0.25 -12.59
N ILE A 190 -8.63 -0.11 -11.28
CA ILE A 190 -7.54 0.65 -10.63
C ILE A 190 -6.17 0.01 -10.91
N THR A 191 -6.05 -1.31 -10.85
CA THR A 191 -4.77 -2.00 -11.08
C THR A 191 -4.18 -1.67 -12.45
N GLN A 192 -5.02 -1.66 -13.50
CA GLN A 192 -4.57 -1.29 -14.84
C GLN A 192 -4.17 0.18 -14.93
N MET A 193 -4.97 1.07 -14.33
CA MET A 193 -4.74 2.50 -14.33
C MET A 193 -3.43 2.86 -13.63
N ILE A 194 -3.21 2.40 -12.40
CA ILE A 194 -1.99 2.74 -11.64
C ILE A 194 -0.73 2.20 -12.29
N GLY A 195 -0.81 1.03 -12.94
CA GLY A 195 0.31 0.46 -13.70
C GLY A 195 0.72 1.33 -14.88
N ARG A 196 -0.27 1.79 -15.67
CA ARG A 196 -0.04 2.67 -16.80
C ARG A 196 0.44 4.06 -16.37
N GLU A 197 -0.20 4.62 -15.34
CA GLU A 197 0.07 5.97 -14.85
C GLU A 197 1.20 6.02 -13.80
N LYS A 198 1.86 4.90 -13.51
CA LYS A 198 2.99 4.82 -12.57
C LYS A 198 2.67 5.45 -11.21
N ILE A 199 1.62 4.95 -10.54
CA ILE A 199 1.17 5.41 -9.22
C ILE A 199 1.54 4.36 -8.17
N ALA A 200 2.16 4.75 -7.05
CA ALA A 200 2.32 3.90 -5.89
C ALA A 200 1.02 3.94 -5.05
N LEU A 201 0.24 2.85 -5.07
CA LEU A 201 -1.02 2.78 -4.33
C LEU A 201 -0.87 1.87 -3.12
N VAL A 202 -1.07 2.43 -1.94
CA VAL A 202 -0.92 1.75 -0.65
C VAL A 202 -2.28 1.67 0.05
N PHE A 203 -2.66 0.47 0.47
CA PHE A 203 -3.83 0.26 1.33
C PHE A 203 -3.39 -0.26 2.68
N THR A 204 -3.85 0.35 3.74
CA THR A 204 -3.83 -0.30 5.05
C THR A 204 -5.08 -1.16 5.21
N ASN A 205 -4.94 -2.26 5.95
CA ASN A 205 -6.05 -3.17 6.18
C ASN A 205 -5.95 -3.86 7.55
N GLN A 206 -7.09 -4.11 8.16
CA GLN A 206 -7.15 -4.79 9.46
C GLN A 206 -7.18 -6.31 9.27
N LEU A 207 -6.44 -7.02 10.12
CA LEU A 207 -6.51 -8.48 10.24
C LEU A 207 -7.68 -8.87 11.14
N ARG A 208 -8.43 -9.86 10.69
CA ARG A 208 -9.51 -10.50 11.46
C ARG A 208 -9.24 -12.00 11.57
N GLN A 209 -9.59 -12.57 12.68
CA GLN A 209 -9.47 -14.02 12.87
C GLN A 209 -10.65 -14.73 12.22
N LYS A 210 -10.36 -15.76 11.44
CA LYS A 210 -11.38 -16.67 10.90
C LYS A 210 -11.86 -17.58 12.01
N LEU A 211 -13.16 -17.63 12.25
CA LEU A 211 -13.76 -18.56 13.19
C LEU A 211 -13.69 -19.99 12.64
N GLY A 212 -13.39 -20.95 13.51
CA GLY A 212 -13.41 -22.38 13.18
C GLY A 212 -12.23 -22.92 12.38
N VAL A 213 -11.16 -22.13 12.16
CA VAL A 213 -9.94 -22.61 11.49
C VAL A 213 -9.03 -23.29 12.52
N MET A 214 -8.98 -24.64 12.47
CA MET A 214 -8.10 -25.43 13.34
C MET A 214 -6.69 -25.62 12.77
N PHE A 215 -6.51 -25.52 11.45
CA PHE A 215 -5.22 -25.68 10.75
C PHE A 215 -5.01 -24.59 9.70
N GLY A 216 -3.75 -24.18 9.49
CA GLY A 216 -3.35 -23.14 8.54
C GLY A 216 -3.38 -21.72 9.12
N ASP A 217 -3.36 -20.68 8.26
CA ASP A 217 -3.38 -19.28 8.70
C ASP A 217 -4.81 -18.87 9.11
N PRO A 218 -5.05 -18.61 10.41
CA PRO A 218 -6.35 -18.22 10.93
C PRO A 218 -6.72 -16.77 10.57
N TRP A 219 -5.82 -16.01 9.95
CA TRP A 219 -6.03 -14.59 9.69
C TRP A 219 -6.59 -14.33 8.30
N THR A 220 -7.43 -13.33 8.20
CA THR A 220 -7.95 -12.77 6.94
C THR A 220 -8.02 -11.25 7.04
N THR A 221 -8.06 -10.58 5.90
CA THR A 221 -8.24 -9.13 5.83
C THR A 221 -9.69 -8.77 5.48
N SER A 222 -10.12 -7.58 5.89
CA SER A 222 -11.44 -7.04 5.54
C SER A 222 -11.55 -6.77 4.04
N GLY A 223 -12.78 -6.79 3.47
CA GLY A 223 -13.00 -6.48 2.05
C GLY A 223 -12.79 -7.65 1.09
N GLY A 224 -12.71 -8.88 1.59
CA GLY A 224 -12.62 -10.09 0.77
C GLY A 224 -11.21 -10.37 0.23
N LYS A 225 -11.13 -11.13 -0.87
CA LYS A 225 -9.86 -11.60 -1.47
C LYS A 225 -9.33 -10.69 -2.58
N ALA A 226 -10.05 -9.64 -2.97
CA ALA A 226 -9.68 -8.83 -4.14
C ALA A 226 -8.37 -8.05 -3.89
N LEU A 227 -8.25 -7.34 -2.77
CA LEU A 227 -7.02 -6.62 -2.45
C LEU A 227 -5.80 -7.56 -2.32
N PRO A 228 -5.86 -8.67 -1.55
CA PRO A 228 -4.78 -9.66 -1.53
C PRO A 228 -4.37 -10.21 -2.90
N PHE A 229 -5.32 -10.37 -3.81
CA PHE A 229 -5.06 -10.88 -5.16
C PHE A 229 -4.37 -9.85 -6.07
N HIS A 230 -4.75 -8.58 -5.96
CA HIS A 230 -4.19 -7.50 -6.80
C HIS A 230 -2.92 -6.86 -6.22
N ALA A 231 -2.63 -7.06 -4.93
CA ALA A 231 -1.45 -6.52 -4.29
C ALA A 231 -0.18 -7.25 -4.75
N SER A 232 0.78 -6.52 -5.30
CA SER A 232 2.10 -7.04 -5.66
C SER A 232 2.99 -7.22 -4.42
N THR A 233 2.80 -6.36 -3.41
CA THR A 233 3.51 -6.42 -2.13
C THR A 233 2.51 -6.47 -0.99
N ARG A 234 2.74 -7.38 -0.03
CA ARG A 234 1.93 -7.50 1.17
C ARG A 234 2.83 -7.49 2.40
N ILE A 235 2.72 -6.44 3.20
CA ILE A 235 3.49 -6.26 4.43
C ILE A 235 2.58 -6.56 5.61
N ARG A 236 2.94 -7.56 6.40
CA ARG A 236 2.22 -7.92 7.61
C ARG A 236 2.96 -7.42 8.83
N LEU A 237 2.33 -6.51 9.57
CA LEU A 237 2.85 -5.99 10.83
C LEU A 237 2.33 -6.86 11.98
N LYS A 238 3.23 -7.25 12.86
CA LYS A 238 2.93 -8.02 14.07
C LYS A 238 3.55 -7.32 15.27
N ASN A 239 2.75 -7.08 16.29
CA ASN A 239 3.27 -6.65 17.58
C ASN A 239 3.96 -7.85 18.24
N LEU A 240 5.22 -7.70 18.61
CA LEU A 240 6.02 -8.79 19.23
C LEU A 240 5.87 -8.82 20.75
N GLY A 241 5.06 -7.93 21.33
CA GLY A 241 4.93 -7.75 22.76
C GLY A 241 6.07 -6.89 23.33
N GLN A 242 5.91 -6.51 24.59
CA GLN A 242 6.96 -5.93 25.41
C GLN A 242 7.72 -7.02 26.12
#